data_030ee389556c8c25fa09cbe378dbb01f
#
_entry.id   030ee389556c8c25fa09cbe378dbb01f
#
_cell.length_a   1.000
_cell.length_b   1.000
_cell.length_c   1.000
_cell.angle_alpha   90.00
_cell.angle_beta   90.00
_cell.angle_gamma   90.00
#
_symmetry.space_group_name_H-M   'P 1'
#
loop_
_entity.id
_entity.type
_entity.pdbx_description
1 polymer ?
#
loop_
_entity_poly.entity_id
_entity_poly.type
_entity_poly.pdbx_seq_one_letter_code
_entity_poly.pdbx_strand_id
1 'polypeptide(L)'
;MESATAALEVLLRVWPLPDGARVGVPPSCWGPNVELLRRRGLDPVALPVDDAGVLTPELLEDRLRDDPPDLLLVDLVAAHRGLVQPVRELAPVARHHGVPLWVDVAQGLGHVDARTGADAVVATSRKWLAGPRGVGLVGVAAPWHDRLRVPPRAKHPGAGPVALLESDEAHVAGRLGLGVAAAELLTTGPGAVVDRLAEVGREVRDALPDVPGWRVVGPAAPAGAITAVEPTSGQDPARVCADLRGTGVLTTLCLPWRAPGEVPADHPGSLRISPHVDLVAADLDALARGLAATRR
;
A
#
# COMPACT_ATOMS: atom_id res chain seq x y z
N MET A 1 -0.79 9.07 14.52
CA MET A 1 0.05 7.85 14.63
C MET A 1 1.42 8.13 14.02
N GLU A 2 2.43 7.30 14.30
CA GLU A 2 3.80 7.49 13.77
C GLU A 2 3.99 6.92 12.36
N SER A 3 3.17 5.93 11.98
CA SER A 3 3.23 5.25 10.69
C SER A 3 1.93 4.49 10.41
N ALA A 4 1.77 3.99 9.17
CA ALA A 4 0.66 3.07 8.84
C ALA A 4 0.72 1.79 9.69
N THR A 5 1.92 1.25 9.96
CA THR A 5 2.09 0.08 10.83
C THR A 5 1.61 0.36 12.25
N ALA A 6 2.00 1.51 12.84
CA ALA A 6 1.52 1.91 14.16
C ALA A 6 -0.02 2.13 14.17
N ALA A 7 -0.58 2.65 13.08
CA ALA A 7 -2.02 2.79 12.91
C ALA A 7 -2.72 1.42 12.88
N LEU A 8 -2.15 0.45 12.14
CA LEU A 8 -2.66 -0.92 12.07
C LEU A 8 -2.58 -1.61 13.45
N GLU A 9 -1.45 -1.44 14.17
CA GLU A 9 -1.31 -1.98 15.53
C GLU A 9 -2.35 -1.45 16.50
N VAL A 10 -2.68 -0.16 16.40
CA VAL A 10 -3.73 0.45 17.22
C VAL A 10 -5.09 -0.13 16.88
N LEU A 11 -5.43 -0.25 15.59
CA LEU A 11 -6.69 -0.87 15.16
C LEU A 11 -6.81 -2.31 15.68
N LEU A 12 -5.77 -3.14 15.52
CA LEU A 12 -5.76 -4.53 16.01
C LEU A 12 -5.96 -4.64 17.52
N ARG A 13 -5.60 -3.62 18.27
CA ARG A 13 -5.76 -3.60 19.74
C ARG A 13 -7.16 -3.22 20.17
N VAL A 14 -7.83 -2.36 19.43
CA VAL A 14 -9.12 -1.79 19.82
C VAL A 14 -10.31 -2.35 19.07
N TRP A 15 -10.10 -3.05 17.97
CA TRP A 15 -11.17 -3.68 17.20
C TRP A 15 -11.69 -4.92 17.92
N PRO A 16 -13.00 -5.19 17.90
CA PRO A 16 -13.60 -6.30 18.63
C PRO A 16 -13.42 -7.65 17.90
N LEU A 17 -12.18 -8.03 17.58
CA LEU A 17 -11.87 -9.34 17.03
C LEU A 17 -11.87 -10.42 18.13
N PRO A 18 -12.27 -11.66 17.80
CA PRO A 18 -12.04 -12.82 18.67
C PRO A 18 -10.55 -13.20 18.73
N ASP A 19 -10.16 -13.94 19.76
CA ASP A 19 -8.83 -14.53 19.83
C ASP A 19 -8.64 -15.53 18.67
N GLY A 20 -7.50 -15.49 18.02
CA GLY A 20 -7.21 -16.34 16.87
C GLY A 20 -8.01 -15.98 15.60
N ALA A 21 -8.60 -14.79 15.53
CA ALA A 21 -9.40 -14.36 14.38
C ALA A 21 -8.68 -14.59 13.06
N ARG A 22 -9.43 -15.07 12.07
CA ARG A 22 -8.97 -15.28 10.71
C ARG A 22 -9.03 -13.97 9.93
N VAL A 23 -7.91 -13.57 9.34
CA VAL A 23 -7.81 -12.32 8.57
C VAL A 23 -7.52 -12.66 7.11
N GLY A 24 -8.50 -12.39 6.23
CA GLY A 24 -8.32 -12.56 4.79
C GLY A 24 -7.37 -11.52 4.22
N VAL A 25 -6.31 -11.96 3.56
CA VAL A 25 -5.32 -11.10 2.93
C VAL A 25 -5.04 -11.57 1.49
N PRO A 26 -4.98 -10.67 0.48
CA PRO A 26 -4.55 -11.06 -0.85
C PRO A 26 -3.05 -11.46 -0.82
N PRO A 27 -2.59 -12.33 -1.73
CA PRO A 27 -1.19 -12.76 -1.79
C PRO A 27 -0.20 -11.60 -1.89
N SER A 28 -0.60 -10.49 -2.52
CA SER A 28 0.19 -9.27 -2.68
C SER A 28 0.29 -8.40 -1.42
N CYS A 29 -0.36 -8.80 -0.32
CA CYS A 29 -0.37 -8.04 0.93
C CYS A 29 1.05 -7.77 1.44
N TRP A 30 1.26 -6.56 1.96
CA TRP A 30 2.54 -6.13 2.52
C TRP A 30 3.00 -7.07 3.65
N GLY A 31 4.13 -7.74 3.43
CA GLY A 31 4.61 -8.79 4.34
C GLY A 31 4.71 -8.40 5.81
N PRO A 32 5.19 -7.20 6.18
CA PRO A 32 5.18 -6.76 7.57
C PRO A 32 3.77 -6.64 8.19
N ASN A 33 2.71 -6.37 7.40
CA ASN A 33 1.34 -6.42 7.91
C ASN A 33 0.94 -7.85 8.22
N VAL A 34 1.26 -8.80 7.33
CA VAL A 34 1.00 -10.24 7.54
C VAL A 34 1.75 -10.75 8.78
N GLU A 35 3.00 -10.37 8.93
CA GLU A 35 3.81 -10.73 10.12
C GLU A 35 3.25 -10.11 11.40
N LEU A 36 2.77 -8.87 11.34
CA LEU A 36 2.12 -8.22 12.48
C LEU A 36 0.86 -8.99 12.92
N LEU A 37 0.02 -9.44 11.98
CA LEU A 37 -1.15 -10.27 12.29
C LEU A 37 -0.74 -11.53 13.06
N ARG A 38 0.26 -12.27 12.56
CA ARG A 38 0.77 -13.49 13.22
C ARG A 38 1.30 -13.21 14.63
N ARG A 39 2.08 -12.14 14.80
CA ARG A 39 2.59 -11.73 16.13
C ARG A 39 1.50 -11.35 17.11
N ARG A 40 0.35 -10.94 16.61
CA ARG A 40 -0.84 -10.67 17.42
C ARG A 40 -1.70 -11.90 17.68
N GLY A 41 -1.27 -13.09 17.26
CA GLY A 41 -2.00 -14.33 17.43
C GLY A 41 -3.20 -14.48 16.49
N LEU A 42 -3.25 -13.71 15.42
CA LEU A 42 -4.27 -13.81 14.38
C LEU A 42 -3.81 -14.75 13.28
N ASP A 43 -4.76 -15.33 12.54
CA ASP A 43 -4.50 -16.27 11.43
C ASP A 43 -4.70 -15.58 10.06
N PRO A 44 -3.62 -15.17 9.37
CA PRO A 44 -3.73 -14.66 8.01
C PRO A 44 -4.07 -15.78 7.04
N VAL A 45 -5.24 -15.71 6.40
CA VAL A 45 -5.72 -16.65 5.39
C VAL A 45 -5.69 -16.02 4.01
N ALA A 46 -5.20 -16.77 3.00
CA ALA A 46 -5.11 -16.25 1.64
C ALA A 46 -6.49 -16.02 1.03
N LEU A 47 -6.68 -14.86 0.39
CA LEU A 47 -7.82 -14.58 -0.46
C LEU A 47 -7.53 -15.02 -1.91
N PRO A 48 -8.53 -15.48 -2.66
CA PRO A 48 -8.36 -15.83 -4.06
C PRO A 48 -8.12 -14.57 -4.90
N VAL A 49 -7.32 -14.71 -5.94
CA VAL A 49 -7.06 -13.65 -6.92
C VAL A 49 -7.06 -14.24 -8.32
N ASP A 50 -7.30 -13.40 -9.32
CA ASP A 50 -7.18 -13.80 -10.71
C ASP A 50 -5.71 -13.94 -11.16
N ASP A 51 -5.48 -14.27 -12.42
CA ASP A 51 -4.14 -14.44 -13.00
C ASP A 51 -3.29 -13.14 -12.98
N ALA A 52 -3.93 -11.98 -12.87
CA ALA A 52 -3.25 -10.70 -12.71
C ALA A 52 -2.94 -10.38 -11.22
N GLY A 53 -3.45 -11.19 -10.29
CA GLY A 53 -3.35 -10.99 -8.85
C GLY A 53 -4.41 -10.04 -8.28
N VAL A 54 -5.49 -9.79 -9.02
CA VAL A 54 -6.60 -8.95 -8.58
C VAL A 54 -7.60 -9.78 -7.78
N LEU A 55 -7.96 -9.33 -6.61
CA LEU A 55 -9.13 -9.82 -5.87
C LEU A 55 -10.38 -9.20 -6.50
N THR A 56 -11.08 -9.96 -7.34
CA THR A 56 -12.32 -9.44 -7.95
C THR A 56 -13.51 -9.55 -7.00
N PRO A 57 -14.58 -8.73 -7.19
CA PRO A 57 -15.81 -8.84 -6.41
C PRO A 57 -16.41 -10.26 -6.43
N GLU A 58 -16.35 -10.94 -7.57
CA GLU A 58 -16.89 -12.30 -7.75
C GLU A 58 -16.10 -13.32 -6.91
N LEU A 59 -14.75 -13.26 -6.99
CA LEU A 59 -13.88 -14.13 -6.18
C LEU A 59 -14.07 -13.89 -4.69
N LEU A 60 -14.25 -12.63 -4.29
CA LEU A 60 -14.53 -12.30 -2.90
C LEU A 60 -15.90 -12.81 -2.48
N GLU A 61 -16.95 -12.63 -3.31
CA GLU A 61 -18.31 -13.12 -3.03
C GLU A 61 -18.32 -14.64 -2.79
N ASP A 62 -17.67 -15.42 -3.66
CA ASP A 62 -17.57 -16.87 -3.52
C ASP A 62 -16.81 -17.25 -2.23
N ARG A 63 -15.68 -16.58 -1.97
CA ARG A 63 -14.89 -16.82 -0.76
C ARG A 63 -15.66 -16.54 0.54
N LEU A 64 -16.43 -15.44 0.57
CA LEU A 64 -17.20 -15.05 1.75
C LEU A 64 -18.46 -15.91 1.96
N ARG A 65 -19.01 -16.46 0.89
CA ARG A 65 -20.13 -17.42 0.96
C ARG A 65 -19.71 -18.75 1.56
N ASP A 66 -18.54 -19.26 1.12
CA ASP A 66 -18.11 -20.61 1.45
C ASP A 66 -17.43 -20.70 2.81
N ASP A 67 -16.53 -19.76 3.12
CA ASP A 67 -15.71 -19.80 4.34
C ASP A 67 -15.23 -18.37 4.71
N PRO A 68 -16.11 -17.51 5.27
CA PRO A 68 -15.79 -16.12 5.58
C PRO A 68 -14.70 -16.00 6.66
N PRO A 69 -13.69 -15.12 6.49
CA PRO A 69 -12.82 -14.71 7.59
C PRO A 69 -13.53 -13.71 8.51
N ASP A 70 -12.93 -13.44 9.67
CA ASP A 70 -13.45 -12.46 10.64
C ASP A 70 -13.17 -11.01 10.23
N LEU A 71 -12.18 -10.81 9.35
CA LEU A 71 -11.71 -9.51 8.87
C LEU A 71 -11.06 -9.65 7.50
N LEU A 72 -11.19 -8.64 6.65
CA LEU A 72 -10.40 -8.48 5.43
C LEU A 72 -9.37 -7.37 5.62
N LEU A 73 -8.10 -7.61 5.27
CA LEU A 73 -7.06 -6.59 5.19
C LEU A 73 -6.46 -6.58 3.78
N VAL A 74 -6.71 -5.51 3.04
CA VAL A 74 -6.31 -5.36 1.64
C VAL A 74 -5.43 -4.13 1.47
N ASP A 75 -4.26 -4.28 0.83
CA ASP A 75 -3.47 -3.14 0.38
C ASP A 75 -4.13 -2.54 -0.87
N LEU A 76 -4.48 -1.25 -0.85
CA LEU A 76 -5.03 -0.57 -2.03
C LEU A 76 -4.08 -0.67 -3.23
N VAL A 77 -2.78 -0.54 -2.97
CA VAL A 77 -1.73 -0.67 -3.99
C VAL A 77 -0.64 -1.61 -3.48
N ALA A 78 -0.44 -2.71 -4.19
CA ALA A 78 0.64 -3.66 -3.93
C ALA A 78 2.01 -2.97 -4.04
N ALA A 79 2.72 -2.89 -2.92
CA ALA A 79 3.92 -2.06 -2.78
C ALA A 79 5.09 -2.50 -3.67
N HIS A 80 5.15 -3.74 -4.10
CA HIS A 80 6.26 -4.32 -4.87
C HIS A 80 6.10 -4.16 -6.38
N ARG A 81 4.88 -4.08 -6.93
CA ARG A 81 4.62 -4.05 -8.39
C ARG A 81 3.54 -3.07 -8.86
N GLY A 82 2.93 -2.30 -7.96
CA GLY A 82 2.00 -1.23 -8.32
C GLY A 82 0.60 -1.69 -8.74
N LEU A 83 0.23 -2.96 -8.49
CA LEU A 83 -1.13 -3.45 -8.70
C LEU A 83 -2.10 -2.71 -7.78
N VAL A 84 -3.17 -2.14 -8.34
CA VAL A 84 -4.25 -1.51 -7.59
C VAL A 84 -5.39 -2.51 -7.42
N GLN A 85 -5.81 -2.74 -6.17
CA GLN A 85 -6.95 -3.58 -5.86
C GLN A 85 -8.26 -2.77 -5.95
N PRO A 86 -9.35 -3.37 -6.45
CA PRO A 86 -10.64 -2.69 -6.66
C PRO A 86 -11.42 -2.56 -5.33
N VAL A 87 -10.80 -1.98 -4.31
CA VAL A 87 -11.34 -1.97 -2.94
C VAL A 87 -12.71 -1.31 -2.83
N ARG A 88 -13.02 -0.35 -3.72
CA ARG A 88 -14.31 0.32 -3.76
C ARG A 88 -15.44 -0.63 -4.15
N GLU A 89 -15.15 -1.55 -5.04
CA GLU A 89 -16.05 -2.60 -5.52
C GLU A 89 -16.13 -3.76 -4.51
N LEU A 90 -15.05 -4.02 -3.77
CA LEU A 90 -15.02 -5.05 -2.72
C LEU A 90 -15.82 -4.65 -1.46
N ALA A 91 -15.86 -3.35 -1.13
CA ALA A 91 -16.50 -2.88 0.09
C ALA A 91 -18.01 -3.23 0.21
N PRO A 92 -18.86 -3.11 -0.84
CA PRO A 92 -20.24 -3.56 -0.76
C PRO A 92 -20.38 -5.08 -0.59
N VAL A 93 -19.50 -5.88 -1.21
CA VAL A 93 -19.49 -7.34 -1.06
C VAL A 93 -19.16 -7.72 0.39
N ALA A 94 -18.08 -7.18 0.94
CA ALA A 94 -17.71 -7.42 2.34
C ALA A 94 -18.83 -7.04 3.31
N ARG A 95 -19.47 -5.89 3.08
CA ARG A 95 -20.59 -5.41 3.89
C ARG A 95 -21.82 -6.32 3.79
N HIS A 96 -22.14 -6.85 2.61
CA HIS A 96 -23.24 -7.79 2.41
C HIS A 96 -23.08 -9.03 3.29
N HIS A 97 -21.86 -9.55 3.39
CA HIS A 97 -21.53 -10.72 4.22
C HIS A 97 -21.23 -10.37 5.70
N GLY A 98 -21.30 -9.09 6.08
CA GLY A 98 -21.02 -8.65 7.45
C GLY A 98 -19.57 -8.78 7.88
N VAL A 99 -18.64 -8.96 6.93
CA VAL A 99 -17.19 -9.05 7.18
C VAL A 99 -16.57 -7.67 7.08
N PRO A 100 -15.91 -7.14 8.13
CA PRO A 100 -15.28 -5.83 8.07
C PRO A 100 -14.11 -5.82 7.08
N LEU A 101 -14.00 -4.70 6.34
CA LEU A 101 -12.92 -4.46 5.40
C LEU A 101 -11.99 -3.35 5.92
N TRP A 102 -10.73 -3.68 6.12
CA TRP A 102 -9.66 -2.70 6.34
C TRP A 102 -8.81 -2.54 5.10
N VAL A 103 -8.40 -1.31 4.82
CA VAL A 103 -7.55 -1.04 3.66
C VAL A 103 -6.28 -0.29 4.08
N ASP A 104 -5.12 -0.86 3.73
CA ASP A 104 -3.85 -0.13 3.80
C ASP A 104 -3.71 0.74 2.55
N VAL A 105 -3.91 2.04 2.72
CA VAL A 105 -3.76 3.03 1.65
C VAL A 105 -2.39 3.72 1.67
N ALA A 106 -1.40 3.13 2.34
CA ALA A 106 -0.07 3.75 2.47
C ALA A 106 0.62 3.99 1.13
N GLN A 107 0.37 3.18 0.11
CA GLN A 107 0.82 3.42 -1.26
C GLN A 107 -0.25 4.08 -2.14
N GLY A 108 -1.46 4.26 -1.64
CA GLY A 108 -2.58 4.81 -2.41
C GLY A 108 -2.85 6.29 -2.15
N LEU A 109 -2.70 6.75 -0.90
CA LEU A 109 -3.01 8.12 -0.52
C LEU A 109 -2.12 9.13 -1.26
N GLY A 110 -2.75 9.98 -2.08
CA GLY A 110 -2.04 10.94 -2.95
C GLY A 110 -1.47 10.32 -4.25
N HIS A 111 -1.77 9.04 -4.54
CA HIS A 111 -1.24 8.29 -5.68
C HIS A 111 -2.34 7.80 -6.64
N VAL A 112 -3.37 7.22 -6.08
CA VAL A 112 -4.54 6.72 -6.80
C VAL A 112 -5.81 7.18 -6.09
N ASP A 113 -6.98 6.91 -6.66
CA ASP A 113 -8.25 7.17 -5.95
C ASP A 113 -8.31 6.33 -4.66
N ALA A 114 -8.18 6.99 -3.51
CA ALA A 114 -8.17 6.36 -2.19
C ALA A 114 -9.56 6.34 -1.52
N ARG A 115 -10.65 6.59 -2.24
CA ARG A 115 -12.02 6.43 -1.76
C ARG A 115 -12.37 4.95 -1.73
N THR A 116 -12.21 4.30 -0.59
CA THR A 116 -12.29 2.85 -0.46
C THR A 116 -13.66 2.32 -0.07
N GLY A 117 -14.47 3.11 0.64
CA GLY A 117 -15.69 2.62 1.29
C GLY A 117 -15.46 1.60 2.41
N ALA A 118 -14.22 1.45 2.86
CA ALA A 118 -13.79 0.50 3.90
C ALA A 118 -14.28 0.90 5.29
N ASP A 119 -14.29 -0.06 6.21
CA ASP A 119 -14.63 0.15 7.62
C ASP A 119 -13.49 0.80 8.39
N ALA A 120 -12.25 0.52 8.00
CA ALA A 120 -11.09 1.26 8.48
C ALA A 120 -10.02 1.40 7.40
N VAL A 121 -9.23 2.48 7.50
CA VAL A 121 -8.08 2.75 6.63
C VAL A 121 -6.86 3.11 7.45
N VAL A 122 -5.69 2.70 6.98
CA VAL A 122 -4.39 3.11 7.54
C VAL A 122 -3.52 3.71 6.45
N ALA A 123 -2.78 4.77 6.77
CA ALA A 123 -1.93 5.46 5.81
C ALA A 123 -0.65 6.01 6.46
N THR A 124 0.25 6.51 5.62
CA THR A 124 1.45 7.25 6.04
C THR A 124 1.63 8.49 5.19
N SER A 125 2.06 9.60 5.79
CA SER A 125 2.21 10.90 5.12
C SER A 125 3.36 10.96 4.10
N ARG A 126 4.46 10.24 4.35
CA ARG A 126 5.78 10.40 3.71
C ARG A 126 5.95 9.78 2.32
N LYS A 127 4.92 9.12 1.80
CA LYS A 127 4.97 8.51 0.47
C LYS A 127 4.43 9.50 -0.57
N TRP A 128 3.40 9.15 -1.26
CA TRP A 128 2.82 9.91 -2.37
C TRP A 128 2.17 11.25 -1.96
N LEU A 129 1.76 11.38 -0.69
CA LEU A 129 1.31 12.67 -0.15
C LEU A 129 2.47 13.66 0.07
N ALA A 130 3.74 13.19 -0.04
CA ALA A 130 4.96 13.98 0.16
C ALA A 130 5.05 14.71 1.52
N GLY A 131 4.33 14.22 2.52
CA GLY A 131 4.37 14.77 3.89
C GLY A 131 5.57 14.26 4.70
N PRO A 132 5.73 14.73 5.93
CA PRO A 132 6.87 14.40 6.77
C PRO A 132 6.87 12.95 7.24
N ARG A 133 8.06 12.43 7.57
CA ARG A 133 8.21 11.13 8.25
C ARG A 133 7.70 11.21 9.68
N GLY A 134 7.33 10.08 10.26
CA GLY A 134 6.85 9.99 11.64
C GLY A 134 5.39 10.41 11.81
N VAL A 135 4.63 10.45 10.71
CA VAL A 135 3.17 10.70 10.75
C VAL A 135 2.44 9.63 9.96
N GLY A 136 1.54 8.94 10.64
CA GLY A 136 0.60 8.00 10.09
C GLY A 136 -0.83 8.42 10.39
N LEU A 137 -1.77 7.88 9.62
CA LEU A 137 -3.18 8.16 9.75
C LEU A 137 -3.96 6.87 9.97
N VAL A 138 -5.05 6.99 10.72
CA VAL A 138 -6.09 5.97 10.85
C VAL A 138 -7.44 6.65 10.61
N GLY A 139 -8.26 6.05 9.78
CA GLY A 139 -9.67 6.41 9.62
C GLY A 139 -10.53 5.21 10.00
N VAL A 140 -11.64 5.46 10.68
CA VAL A 140 -12.62 4.43 11.04
C VAL A 140 -13.99 4.94 10.64
N ALA A 141 -14.77 4.12 9.96
CA ALA A 141 -16.12 4.46 9.56
C ALA A 141 -17.04 4.60 10.80
N ALA A 142 -17.94 5.60 10.76
CA ALA A 142 -18.79 5.95 11.90
C ALA A 142 -19.55 4.77 12.53
N PRO A 143 -20.09 3.77 11.77
CA PRO A 143 -20.79 2.63 12.36
C PRO A 143 -19.95 1.77 13.32
N TRP A 144 -18.62 1.92 13.28
CA TRP A 144 -17.70 1.17 14.13
C TRP A 144 -17.28 1.92 15.39
N HIS A 145 -17.51 3.24 15.49
CA HIS A 145 -17.00 4.06 16.60
C HIS A 145 -17.40 3.51 17.96
N ASP A 146 -18.68 3.22 18.18
CA ASP A 146 -19.19 2.71 19.48
C ASP A 146 -18.85 1.23 19.73
N ARG A 147 -18.31 0.54 18.72
CA ARG A 147 -17.90 -0.87 18.82
C ARG A 147 -16.42 -1.02 19.17
N LEU A 148 -15.63 0.04 19.04
CA LEU A 148 -14.20 0.02 19.38
C LEU A 148 -14.01 -0.17 20.90
N ARG A 149 -13.12 -1.07 21.27
CA ARG A 149 -12.75 -1.32 22.68
C ARG A 149 -11.64 -0.36 23.12
N VAL A 150 -11.95 0.94 23.16
CA VAL A 150 -11.00 1.98 23.56
C VAL A 150 -11.16 2.27 25.04
N PRO A 151 -10.10 2.11 25.85
CA PRO A 151 -10.17 2.48 27.28
C PRO A 151 -10.47 3.98 27.44
N PRO A 152 -11.36 4.35 28.37
CA PRO A 152 -11.63 5.75 28.67
C PRO A 152 -10.36 6.43 29.18
N ARG A 153 -10.17 7.71 28.83
CA ARG A 153 -9.07 8.53 29.33
C ARG A 153 -9.62 9.62 30.24
N ALA A 154 -9.10 9.68 31.45
CA ALA A 154 -9.53 10.67 32.47
C ALA A 154 -9.34 12.13 32.02
N LYS A 155 -8.31 12.41 31.18
CA LYS A 155 -8.02 13.73 30.65
C LYS A 155 -9.00 14.23 29.58
N HIS A 156 -9.79 13.33 28.98
CA HIS A 156 -10.67 13.64 27.85
C HIS A 156 -12.08 13.05 28.07
N PRO A 157 -12.78 13.47 29.15
CA PRO A 157 -14.13 12.99 29.39
C PRO A 157 -15.06 13.44 28.27
N GLY A 158 -15.77 12.49 27.66
CA GLY A 158 -16.69 12.77 26.54
C GLY A 158 -16.04 12.80 25.14
N ALA A 159 -14.74 12.54 25.02
CA ALA A 159 -14.13 12.37 23.70
C ALA A 159 -14.64 11.08 23.06
N GLY A 160 -14.94 11.15 21.74
CA GLY A 160 -15.32 9.97 20.96
C GLY A 160 -14.17 8.95 20.84
N PRO A 161 -14.49 7.66 20.61
CA PRO A 161 -13.50 6.57 20.62
C PRO A 161 -12.31 6.82 19.68
N VAL A 162 -12.55 7.33 18.48
CA VAL A 162 -11.48 7.60 17.49
C VAL A 162 -10.52 8.69 17.98
N ALA A 163 -11.04 9.76 18.63
CA ALA A 163 -10.19 10.79 19.21
C ALA A 163 -9.31 10.24 20.34
N LEU A 164 -9.80 9.26 21.10
CA LEU A 164 -9.04 8.60 22.16
C LEU A 164 -7.90 7.71 21.65
N LEU A 165 -7.84 7.41 20.35
CA LEU A 165 -6.70 6.71 19.72
C LEU A 165 -5.48 7.62 19.56
N GLU A 166 -5.64 8.93 19.65
CA GLU A 166 -4.53 9.87 19.58
C GLU A 166 -3.77 9.97 20.89
N SER A 167 -2.47 10.30 20.80
CA SER A 167 -1.64 10.61 21.96
C SER A 167 -1.60 12.11 22.19
N ASP A 168 -1.61 12.54 23.46
CA ASP A 168 -1.36 13.95 23.84
C ASP A 168 0.08 14.36 23.52
N GLU A 169 1.01 13.40 23.56
CA GLU A 169 2.44 13.56 23.22
C GLU A 169 2.65 13.31 21.71
N ALA A 170 2.11 14.20 20.90
CA ALA A 170 2.16 14.06 19.45
C ALA A 170 3.40 14.74 18.84
N HIS A 171 3.85 14.23 17.70
CA HIS A 171 4.83 14.91 16.85
C HIS A 171 4.16 16.11 16.16
N VAL A 172 4.04 17.23 16.90
CA VAL A 172 3.28 18.43 16.48
C VAL A 172 3.78 18.98 15.14
N ALA A 173 5.11 19.14 14.99
CA ALA A 173 5.70 19.64 13.74
C ALA A 173 5.36 18.74 12.53
N GLY A 174 5.38 17.43 12.73
CA GLY A 174 4.99 16.48 11.68
C GLY A 174 3.50 16.56 11.34
N ARG A 175 2.62 16.77 12.32
CA ARG A 175 1.18 16.96 12.07
C ARG A 175 0.90 18.25 11.32
N LEU A 176 1.58 19.33 11.64
CA LEU A 176 1.49 20.60 10.89
C LEU A 176 1.97 20.40 9.45
N GLY A 177 3.11 19.72 9.25
CA GLY A 177 3.63 19.39 7.91
C GLY A 177 2.69 18.47 7.11
N LEU A 178 2.00 17.53 7.76
CA LEU A 178 0.93 16.75 7.10
C LEU A 178 -0.21 17.67 6.66
N GLY A 179 -0.62 18.63 7.50
CA GLY A 179 -1.65 19.62 7.17
C GLY A 179 -1.29 20.43 5.93
N VAL A 180 -0.02 20.87 5.82
CA VAL A 180 0.49 21.58 4.63
C VAL A 180 0.43 20.68 3.40
N ALA A 181 0.97 19.46 3.45
CA ALA A 181 0.96 18.53 2.33
C ALA A 181 -0.47 18.17 1.85
N ALA A 182 -1.41 18.02 2.80
CA ALA A 182 -2.82 17.78 2.48
C ALA A 182 -3.46 19.02 1.81
N ALA A 183 -3.16 20.23 2.30
CA ALA A 183 -3.64 21.46 1.71
C ALA A 183 -3.10 21.68 0.29
N GLU A 184 -1.82 21.38 0.05
CA GLU A 184 -1.20 21.43 -1.27
C GLU A 184 -1.88 20.46 -2.24
N LEU A 185 -2.10 19.20 -1.84
CA LEU A 185 -2.83 18.22 -2.66
C LEU A 185 -4.25 18.70 -2.99
N LEU A 186 -4.98 19.23 -2.00
CA LEU A 186 -6.33 19.74 -2.20
C LEU A 186 -6.36 20.96 -3.14
N THR A 187 -5.38 21.85 -3.03
CA THR A 187 -5.26 23.05 -3.87
C THR A 187 -4.90 22.69 -5.32
N THR A 188 -3.99 21.75 -5.49
CA THR A 188 -3.60 21.25 -6.83
C THR A 188 -4.74 20.47 -7.49
N GLY A 189 -5.62 19.89 -6.70
CA GLY A 189 -6.70 19.01 -7.13
C GLY A 189 -6.26 17.54 -7.13
N PRO A 190 -6.79 16.72 -6.19
CA PRO A 190 -6.41 15.31 -6.07
C PRO A 190 -6.55 14.50 -7.36
N GLY A 191 -7.60 14.78 -8.15
CA GLY A 191 -7.82 14.13 -9.46
C GLY A 191 -6.68 14.42 -10.45
N ALA A 192 -6.27 15.68 -10.57
CA ALA A 192 -5.18 16.07 -11.47
C ALA A 192 -3.85 15.41 -11.10
N VAL A 193 -3.56 15.27 -9.80
CA VAL A 193 -2.36 14.56 -9.32
C VAL A 193 -2.43 13.07 -9.65
N VAL A 194 -3.56 12.43 -9.42
CA VAL A 194 -3.80 11.01 -9.76
C VAL A 194 -3.63 10.77 -11.26
N ASP A 195 -4.25 11.61 -12.10
CA ASP A 195 -4.16 11.51 -13.56
C ASP A 195 -2.70 11.67 -14.05
N ARG A 196 -1.96 12.65 -13.49
CA ARG A 196 -0.54 12.84 -13.81
C ARG A 196 0.33 11.66 -13.37
N LEU A 197 0.09 11.09 -12.20
CA LEU A 197 0.82 9.91 -11.73
C LEU A 197 0.52 8.66 -12.56
N ALA A 198 -0.70 8.49 -13.03
CA ALA A 198 -1.04 7.43 -13.97
C ALA A 198 -0.34 7.62 -15.33
N GLU A 199 -0.25 8.85 -15.82
CA GLU A 199 0.51 9.21 -17.03
C GLU A 199 1.99 8.91 -16.86
N VAL A 200 2.61 9.37 -15.77
CA VAL A 200 4.00 9.08 -15.40
C VAL A 200 4.28 7.58 -15.36
N GLY A 201 3.35 6.79 -14.82
CA GLY A 201 3.46 5.33 -14.82
C GLY A 201 3.47 4.74 -16.23
N ARG A 202 2.70 5.29 -17.16
CA ARG A 202 2.73 4.90 -18.58
C ARG A 202 4.05 5.29 -19.23
N GLU A 203 4.49 6.55 -19.07
CA GLU A 203 5.77 7.04 -19.61
C GLU A 203 6.95 6.14 -19.20
N VAL A 204 7.03 5.76 -17.93
CA VAL A 204 8.06 4.83 -17.44
C VAL A 204 7.96 3.47 -18.12
N ARG A 205 6.76 2.91 -18.24
CA ARG A 205 6.56 1.61 -18.88
C ARG A 205 6.91 1.62 -20.35
N ASP A 206 6.55 2.69 -21.06
CA ASP A 206 6.82 2.86 -22.48
C ASP A 206 8.33 3.03 -22.77
N ALA A 207 9.09 3.52 -21.80
CA ALA A 207 10.55 3.68 -21.92
C ALA A 207 11.34 2.39 -21.61
N LEU A 208 10.72 1.34 -21.05
CA LEU A 208 11.42 0.16 -20.52
C LEU A 208 11.33 -1.14 -21.36
N PRO A 209 10.40 -1.35 -22.32
CA PRO A 209 10.23 -2.65 -23.00
C PRO A 209 11.49 -3.13 -23.70
N ASP A 210 12.30 -2.21 -24.21
CA ASP A 210 13.49 -2.49 -25.00
C ASP A 210 14.79 -2.51 -24.18
N VAL A 211 14.70 -2.45 -22.84
CA VAL A 211 15.90 -2.53 -22.00
C VAL A 211 16.34 -4.00 -21.89
N PRO A 212 17.42 -4.40 -22.57
CA PRO A 212 17.83 -5.80 -22.61
C PRO A 212 18.19 -6.32 -21.22
N GLY A 213 17.73 -7.53 -20.93
CA GLY A 213 17.97 -8.21 -19.65
C GLY A 213 16.94 -7.90 -18.57
N TRP A 214 15.96 -7.06 -18.87
CA TRP A 214 14.88 -6.70 -17.94
C TRP A 214 13.51 -6.87 -18.59
N ARG A 215 12.52 -7.24 -17.78
CA ARG A 215 11.12 -7.21 -18.18
C ARG A 215 10.29 -6.41 -17.20
N VAL A 216 9.35 -5.66 -17.69
CA VAL A 216 8.37 -4.97 -16.86
C VAL A 216 7.40 -6.00 -16.26
N VAL A 217 7.13 -5.91 -14.97
CA VAL A 217 6.17 -6.74 -14.24
C VAL A 217 5.07 -5.88 -13.60
N GLY A 218 3.92 -6.49 -13.36
CA GLY A 218 2.74 -5.83 -12.82
C GLY A 218 1.65 -5.61 -13.86
N PRO A 219 0.63 -4.77 -13.57
CA PRO A 219 -0.54 -4.63 -14.44
C PRO A 219 -0.17 -4.04 -15.80
N ALA A 220 -0.79 -4.55 -16.87
CA ALA A 220 -0.58 -4.06 -18.23
C ALA A 220 -1.00 -2.58 -18.39
N ALA A 221 -2.08 -2.17 -17.70
CA ALA A 221 -2.54 -0.80 -17.65
C ALA A 221 -2.40 -0.27 -16.21
N PRO A 222 -1.31 0.42 -15.88
CA PRO A 222 -1.10 0.92 -14.52
C PRO A 222 -2.09 2.06 -14.21
N ALA A 223 -2.70 1.97 -13.04
CA ALA A 223 -3.54 3.05 -12.51
C ALA A 223 -2.73 4.10 -11.72
N GLY A 224 -1.41 3.92 -11.58
CA GLY A 224 -0.52 4.80 -10.84
C GLY A 224 0.92 4.73 -11.34
N ALA A 225 1.83 5.43 -10.67
CA ALA A 225 3.22 5.61 -11.09
C ALA A 225 4.14 4.43 -10.77
N ILE A 226 3.76 3.50 -9.88
CA ILE A 226 4.64 2.38 -9.52
C ILE A 226 4.79 1.42 -10.69
N THR A 227 6.05 1.19 -11.09
CA THR A 227 6.43 0.16 -12.06
C THR A 227 7.52 -0.71 -11.44
N ALA A 228 7.50 -2.01 -11.74
CA ALA A 228 8.57 -2.91 -11.34
C ALA A 228 9.19 -3.58 -12.56
N VAL A 229 10.49 -3.90 -12.48
CA VAL A 229 11.22 -4.65 -13.48
C VAL A 229 11.96 -5.82 -12.83
N GLU A 230 11.98 -6.94 -13.53
CA GLU A 230 12.70 -8.14 -13.12
C GLU A 230 13.81 -8.50 -14.11
N PRO A 231 14.91 -9.10 -13.63
CA PRO A 231 15.97 -9.57 -14.52
C PRO A 231 15.49 -10.77 -15.35
N THR A 232 15.90 -10.84 -16.61
CA THR A 232 15.62 -11.95 -17.53
C THR A 232 16.84 -12.81 -17.86
N SER A 233 18.06 -12.37 -17.46
CA SER A 233 19.31 -13.01 -17.86
C SER A 233 20.40 -13.00 -16.76
N GLY A 234 19.99 -13.23 -15.51
CA GLY A 234 20.93 -13.48 -14.40
C GLY A 234 21.57 -12.24 -13.77
N GLN A 235 21.04 -11.04 -14.03
CA GLN A 235 21.43 -9.84 -13.30
C GLN A 235 21.03 -9.98 -11.82
N ASP A 236 21.89 -9.46 -10.94
CA ASP A 236 21.58 -9.33 -9.51
C ASP A 236 20.86 -7.99 -9.27
N PRO A 237 19.55 -7.97 -8.94
CA PRO A 237 18.82 -6.74 -8.69
C PRO A 237 19.39 -5.90 -7.55
N ALA A 238 20.02 -6.52 -6.56
CA ALA A 238 20.62 -5.80 -5.44
C ALA A 238 21.84 -4.99 -5.88
N ARG A 239 22.71 -5.61 -6.69
CA ARG A 239 23.85 -4.93 -7.30
C ARG A 239 23.40 -3.80 -8.22
N VAL A 240 22.46 -4.08 -9.11
CA VAL A 240 21.96 -3.06 -10.06
C VAL A 240 21.31 -1.88 -9.31
N CYS A 241 20.56 -2.13 -8.25
CA CYS A 241 19.99 -1.06 -7.42
C CYS A 241 21.11 -0.17 -6.81
N ALA A 242 22.21 -0.76 -6.39
CA ALA A 242 23.37 -0.03 -5.85
C ALA A 242 24.10 0.78 -6.94
N ASP A 243 24.31 0.19 -8.10
CA ASP A 243 24.98 0.82 -9.25
C ASP A 243 24.17 2.03 -9.77
N LEU A 244 22.83 1.87 -9.92
CA LEU A 244 21.91 2.96 -10.28
C LEU A 244 21.98 4.11 -9.27
N ARG A 245 22.00 3.80 -7.97
CA ARG A 245 22.15 4.80 -6.91
C ARG A 245 23.47 5.57 -7.06
N GLY A 246 24.56 4.89 -7.43
CA GLY A 246 25.86 5.51 -7.69
C GLY A 246 25.84 6.54 -8.83
N THR A 247 24.89 6.42 -9.75
CA THR A 247 24.69 7.37 -10.85
C THR A 247 23.56 8.41 -10.60
N GLY A 248 23.00 8.42 -9.38
CA GLY A 248 21.93 9.34 -8.99
C GLY A 248 20.50 8.84 -9.31
N VAL A 249 20.35 7.63 -9.88
CA VAL A 249 19.04 7.02 -10.16
C VAL A 249 18.60 6.18 -8.97
N LEU A 250 17.55 6.63 -8.26
CA LEU A 250 17.07 5.98 -7.06
C LEU A 250 15.93 5.02 -7.39
N THR A 251 16.18 3.72 -7.22
CA THR A 251 15.19 2.65 -7.31
C THR A 251 15.04 1.95 -5.95
N THR A 252 14.07 1.04 -5.86
CA THR A 252 13.88 0.26 -4.63
C THR A 252 14.00 -1.22 -4.92
N LEU A 253 14.93 -1.91 -4.29
CA LEU A 253 14.98 -3.37 -4.30
C LEU A 253 13.76 -3.94 -3.57
N CYS A 254 12.98 -4.75 -4.27
CA CYS A 254 11.83 -5.49 -3.73
C CYS A 254 12.20 -6.96 -3.57
N LEU A 255 12.49 -7.38 -2.35
CA LEU A 255 12.75 -8.77 -1.99
C LEU A 255 11.45 -9.51 -1.63
N PRO A 256 11.42 -10.84 -1.64
CA PRO A 256 10.24 -11.69 -1.41
C PRO A 256 9.47 -11.36 -0.12
N TRP A 257 10.15 -10.96 0.96
CA TRP A 257 9.50 -10.63 2.21
C TRP A 257 8.47 -9.48 2.11
N ARG A 258 8.48 -8.69 1.01
CA ARG A 258 7.53 -7.60 0.79
C ARG A 258 6.13 -8.10 0.44
N ALA A 259 6.04 -9.24 -0.25
CA ALA A 259 4.79 -9.89 -0.63
C ALA A 259 4.98 -11.42 -0.57
N PRO A 260 5.11 -11.99 0.64
CA PRO A 260 5.48 -13.41 0.80
C PRO A 260 4.41 -14.39 0.34
N GLY A 261 3.19 -13.95 0.12
CA GLY A 261 2.11 -14.76 -0.45
C GLY A 261 2.13 -14.83 -1.98
N GLU A 262 2.89 -13.94 -2.64
CA GLU A 262 2.94 -13.84 -4.11
C GLU A 262 4.33 -14.15 -4.66
N VAL A 263 5.38 -13.65 -4.00
CA VAL A 263 6.76 -13.77 -4.47
C VAL A 263 7.45 -14.94 -3.78
N PRO A 264 7.93 -15.96 -4.53
CA PRO A 264 8.65 -17.10 -3.96
C PRO A 264 9.88 -16.68 -3.14
N ALA A 265 10.16 -17.40 -2.06
CA ALA A 265 11.22 -17.05 -1.11
C ALA A 265 12.64 -17.04 -1.72
N ASP A 266 12.86 -17.81 -2.77
CA ASP A 266 14.11 -17.92 -3.53
C ASP A 266 14.21 -16.95 -4.71
N HIS A 267 13.19 -16.12 -4.94
CA HIS A 267 13.20 -15.12 -6.00
C HIS A 267 14.27 -14.05 -5.73
N PRO A 268 15.11 -13.68 -6.73
CA PRO A 268 16.23 -12.73 -6.52
C PRO A 268 15.78 -11.31 -6.18
N GLY A 269 14.51 -11.01 -6.34
CA GLY A 269 13.92 -9.69 -6.17
C GLY A 269 13.65 -8.98 -7.49
N SER A 270 13.02 -7.83 -7.38
CA SER A 270 12.74 -6.92 -8.49
C SER A 270 13.19 -5.50 -8.13
N LEU A 271 13.30 -4.63 -9.14
CA LEU A 271 13.52 -3.20 -8.94
C LEU A 271 12.20 -2.46 -9.13
N ARG A 272 11.79 -1.75 -8.08
CA ARG A 272 10.63 -0.86 -8.14
C ARG A 272 11.07 0.55 -8.48
N ILE A 273 10.43 1.12 -9.47
CA ILE A 273 10.55 2.48 -9.95
C ILE A 273 9.30 3.22 -9.45
N SER A 274 9.51 4.35 -8.78
CA SER A 274 8.42 5.12 -8.14
C SER A 274 8.63 6.61 -8.40
N PRO A 275 8.52 7.07 -9.65
CA PRO A 275 8.65 8.48 -10.01
C PRO A 275 7.47 9.27 -9.46
N HIS A 276 7.66 10.58 -9.30
CA HIS A 276 6.62 11.50 -8.88
C HIS A 276 6.16 12.39 -10.06
N VAL A 277 5.27 13.34 -9.79
CA VAL A 277 4.62 14.20 -10.81
C VAL A 277 5.59 15.03 -11.67
N ASP A 278 6.79 15.28 -11.17
CA ASP A 278 7.86 16.10 -11.76
C ASP A 278 8.84 15.30 -12.64
N LEU A 279 8.54 14.04 -12.95
CA LEU A 279 9.34 13.23 -13.87
C LEU A 279 9.53 13.94 -15.21
N VAL A 280 10.79 13.95 -15.69
CA VAL A 280 11.16 14.49 -17.00
C VAL A 280 11.84 13.43 -17.88
N ALA A 281 11.89 13.66 -19.19
CA ALA A 281 12.47 12.71 -20.16
C ALA A 281 13.94 12.34 -19.82
N ALA A 282 14.72 13.27 -19.28
CA ALA A 282 16.10 13.01 -18.88
C ALA A 282 16.22 11.95 -17.77
N ASP A 283 15.23 11.85 -16.87
CA ASP A 283 15.18 10.84 -15.82
C ASP A 283 14.92 9.45 -16.41
N LEU A 284 14.01 9.37 -17.39
CA LEU A 284 13.73 8.13 -18.12
C LEU A 284 14.95 7.63 -18.87
N ASP A 285 15.65 8.53 -19.58
CA ASP A 285 16.89 8.23 -20.28
C ASP A 285 17.98 7.74 -19.31
N ALA A 286 18.12 8.38 -18.16
CA ALA A 286 19.09 7.97 -17.15
C ALA A 286 18.78 6.58 -16.59
N LEU A 287 17.51 6.29 -16.30
CA LEU A 287 17.05 4.97 -15.86
C LEU A 287 17.32 3.90 -16.92
N ALA A 288 16.91 4.11 -18.17
CA ALA A 288 17.08 3.16 -19.25
C ALA A 288 18.56 2.86 -19.53
N ARG A 289 19.42 3.90 -19.60
CA ARG A 289 20.86 3.73 -19.72
C ARG A 289 21.47 2.98 -18.56
N GLY A 290 21.06 3.30 -17.32
CA GLY A 290 21.56 2.64 -16.12
C GLY A 290 21.22 1.16 -16.09
N LEU A 291 19.98 0.78 -16.41
CA LEU A 291 19.57 -0.62 -16.52
C LEU A 291 20.29 -1.37 -17.65
N ALA A 292 20.48 -0.73 -18.83
CA ALA A 292 21.18 -1.33 -19.96
C ALA A 292 22.68 -1.56 -19.70
N ALA A 293 23.32 -0.70 -18.93
CA ALA A 293 24.75 -0.79 -18.59
C ALA A 293 25.10 -2.00 -17.68
N THR A 294 24.11 -2.57 -17.02
CA THR A 294 24.29 -3.65 -16.03
C THR A 294 24.35 -5.06 -16.65
N ARG A 295 24.80 -5.15 -17.90
CA ARG A 295 24.91 -6.41 -18.67
C ARG A 295 26.09 -7.29 -18.24
N ARG A 296 26.33 -7.55 -16.94
CA ARG A 296 27.24 -8.67 -16.54
C ARG A 296 27.18 -8.91 -15.03
#